data_932a93633f1de695911704134fa71c19
#
_entry.id   932a93633f1de695911704134fa71c19
#
_cell.length_a   1.000
_cell.length_b   1.000
_cell.length_c   1.000
_cell.angle_alpha   90.00
_cell.angle_beta   90.00
_cell.angle_gamma   90.00
#
_symmetry.space_group_name_H-M   'P 1'
#
loop_
_entity.id
_entity.type
_entity.pdbx_description
1 polymer ?
#
loop_
_entity_poly.entity_id
_entity_poly.type
_entity_poly.pdbx_seq_one_letter_code
_entity_poly.pdbx_strand_id
1 'polypeptide(L)'
;KKNKVNIVRVIGGLGSQMLAYSLGIELGNRTNSLVKYDFSRFERIKEHNNEELERVFGIKTQNTSSIESFLIGSNRLTARILRRFLFKFKIVRPYYGYTKKFNFDESVFSKDRAYYYDCWTSYKYFIKSENEVRNYFKFPPILDAINSEILELIHSTNSVSIHIRRGDFE
;
A
#
# COMPACT_ATOMS: atom_id res chain seq x y z
N LYS A 1 8.69 -15.11 -21.53
CA LYS A 1 8.87 -14.95 -20.06
C LYS A 1 7.50 -14.65 -19.48
N LYS A 2 6.99 -15.47 -18.53
CA LYS A 2 5.73 -15.17 -17.83
C LYS A 2 5.95 -13.91 -16.99
N ASN A 3 5.13 -12.89 -17.19
CA ASN A 3 5.21 -11.67 -16.41
C ASN A 3 4.95 -12.00 -14.92
N LYS A 4 5.91 -11.67 -14.10
CA LYS A 4 5.76 -11.74 -12.65
C LYS A 4 4.88 -10.56 -12.23
N VAL A 5 3.80 -10.82 -11.52
CA VAL A 5 2.88 -9.78 -11.05
C VAL A 5 2.60 -9.98 -9.57
N ASN A 6 2.91 -8.99 -8.79
CA ASN A 6 2.56 -8.91 -7.37
C ASN A 6 1.44 -7.88 -7.18
N ILE A 7 0.56 -8.12 -6.24
CA ILE A 7 -0.53 -7.21 -5.91
C ILE A 7 -0.43 -6.85 -4.43
N VAL A 8 -0.38 -5.56 -4.15
CA VAL A 8 -0.39 -5.04 -2.79
C VAL A 8 -1.76 -4.40 -2.51
N ARG A 9 -2.43 -4.89 -1.47
CA ARG A 9 -3.68 -4.29 -1.01
C ARG A 9 -3.38 -3.02 -0.23
N VAL A 10 -4.07 -1.95 -0.59
CA VAL A 10 -3.97 -0.66 0.10
C VAL A 10 -5.19 -0.46 0.99
N ILE A 11 -4.95 -0.15 2.27
CA ILE A 11 -5.98 0.05 3.29
C ILE A 11 -5.57 1.14 4.27
N GLY A 12 -6.54 1.70 4.99
CA GLY A 12 -6.29 2.65 6.07
C GLY A 12 -6.00 4.07 5.59
N GLY A 13 -5.56 4.92 6.51
CA GLY A 13 -5.24 6.32 6.24
C GLY A 13 -3.94 6.49 5.45
N LEU A 14 -3.59 7.76 5.15
CA LEU A 14 -2.45 8.13 4.31
C LEU A 14 -1.14 7.40 4.67
N GLY A 15 -0.77 7.34 5.96
CA GLY A 15 0.45 6.65 6.39
C GLY A 15 0.48 5.16 6.04
N SER A 16 -0.66 4.47 6.20
CA SER A 16 -0.77 3.05 5.82
C SER A 16 -0.68 2.87 4.30
N GLN A 17 -1.24 3.79 3.53
CA GLN A 17 -1.14 3.80 2.07
C GLN A 17 0.30 4.03 1.61
N MET A 18 1.03 4.95 2.26
CA MET A 18 2.45 5.18 2.01
C MET A 18 3.28 3.92 2.26
N LEU A 19 3.04 3.22 3.36
CA LEU A 19 3.76 1.97 3.70
C LEU A 19 3.46 0.85 2.68
N ALA A 20 2.20 0.70 2.27
CA ALA A 20 1.83 -0.28 1.24
C ALA A 20 2.48 0.04 -0.11
N TYR A 21 2.52 1.31 -0.50
CA TYR A 21 3.18 1.75 -1.72
C TYR A 21 4.70 1.51 -1.67
N SER A 22 5.33 1.81 -0.53
CA SER A 22 6.76 1.57 -0.30
C SER A 22 7.13 0.09 -0.41
N LEU A 23 6.31 -0.81 0.15
CA LEU A 23 6.47 -2.25 -0.06
C LEU A 23 6.41 -2.60 -1.54
N GLY A 24 5.48 -2.00 -2.28
CA GLY A 24 5.35 -2.25 -3.73
C GLY A 24 6.59 -1.85 -4.51
N ILE A 25 7.20 -0.71 -4.20
CA ILE A 25 8.47 -0.27 -4.80
C ILE A 25 9.56 -1.33 -4.56
N GLU A 26 9.75 -1.73 -3.31
CA GLU A 26 10.77 -2.72 -2.93
C GLU A 26 10.51 -4.09 -3.59
N LEU A 27 9.25 -4.52 -3.66
CA LEU A 27 8.87 -5.76 -4.37
C LEU A 27 9.23 -5.67 -5.85
N GLY A 28 8.90 -4.57 -6.51
CA GLY A 28 9.24 -4.34 -7.92
C GLY A 28 10.75 -4.46 -8.14
N ASN A 29 11.52 -3.75 -7.33
CA ASN A 29 12.98 -3.68 -7.44
C ASN A 29 13.65 -5.03 -7.14
N ARG A 30 13.24 -5.73 -6.08
CA ARG A 30 13.89 -6.97 -5.66
C ARG A 30 13.49 -8.19 -6.49
N THR A 31 12.27 -8.24 -6.96
CA THR A 31 11.74 -9.42 -7.66
C THR A 31 11.66 -9.24 -9.17
N ASN A 32 11.97 -8.04 -9.68
CA ASN A 32 11.78 -7.65 -11.07
C ASN A 32 10.35 -8.01 -11.56
N SER A 33 9.36 -7.65 -10.77
CA SER A 33 7.95 -7.93 -11.01
C SER A 33 7.18 -6.65 -11.27
N LEU A 34 6.11 -6.78 -12.04
CA LEU A 34 5.07 -5.75 -12.10
C LEU A 34 4.33 -5.73 -10.77
N VAL A 35 4.13 -4.55 -10.20
CA VAL A 35 3.34 -4.38 -8.98
C VAL A 35 2.06 -3.64 -9.30
N LYS A 36 0.94 -4.21 -8.89
CA LYS A 36 -0.38 -3.57 -8.93
C LYS A 36 -0.87 -3.29 -7.52
N TYR A 37 -1.76 -2.30 -7.40
CA TYR A 37 -2.34 -1.92 -6.11
C TYR A 37 -3.84 -2.17 -6.11
N ASP A 38 -4.34 -2.77 -5.03
CA ASP A 38 -5.77 -3.07 -4.86
C ASP A 38 -6.40 -2.12 -3.85
N PHE A 39 -7.16 -1.15 -4.34
CA PHE A 39 -7.92 -0.17 -3.57
C PHE A 39 -9.39 -0.56 -3.36
N SER A 40 -9.81 -1.76 -3.77
CA SER A 40 -11.22 -2.18 -3.76
C SER A 40 -11.88 -2.15 -2.38
N ARG A 41 -11.11 -2.06 -1.31
CA ARG A 41 -11.65 -1.90 0.04
C ARG A 41 -12.30 -0.53 0.23
N PHE A 42 -11.71 0.52 -0.29
CA PHE A 42 -12.25 1.89 -0.17
C PHE A 42 -13.60 2.05 -0.87
N GLU A 43 -13.85 1.30 -1.95
CA GLU A 43 -15.15 1.28 -2.61
C GLU A 43 -16.27 0.69 -1.72
N ARG A 44 -15.90 -0.17 -0.76
CA ARG A 44 -16.85 -0.91 0.08
C ARG A 44 -17.04 -0.30 1.45
N ILE A 45 -16.02 0.28 1.99
CA ILE A 45 -15.98 0.82 3.35
C ILE A 45 -15.45 2.25 3.23
N LYS A 46 -16.32 3.22 3.50
CA LYS A 46 -15.95 4.64 3.55
C LYS A 46 -15.20 4.92 4.85
N GLU A 47 -14.00 4.37 4.97
CA GLU A 47 -13.08 4.66 6.07
C GLU A 47 -12.04 5.67 5.59
N HIS A 48 -11.66 6.60 6.45
CA HIS A 48 -10.69 7.65 6.14
C HIS A 48 -11.10 8.51 4.91
N ASN A 49 -10.14 9.14 4.27
CA ASN A 49 -10.35 10.00 3.09
C ASN A 49 -10.26 9.24 1.75
N ASN A 50 -10.46 7.92 1.73
CA ASN A 50 -10.27 7.04 0.57
C ASN A 50 -8.81 6.99 0.07
N GLU A 51 -8.60 6.93 -1.26
CA GLU A 51 -7.28 6.95 -1.87
C GLU A 51 -6.67 8.35 -1.78
N GLU A 52 -5.53 8.46 -1.13
CA GLU A 52 -4.86 9.74 -0.88
C GLU A 52 -3.52 9.91 -1.60
N LEU A 53 -2.93 8.83 -2.11
CA LEU A 53 -1.60 8.87 -2.74
C LEU A 53 -1.56 9.81 -3.96
N GLU A 54 -2.56 9.74 -4.83
CA GLU A 54 -2.64 10.64 -5.98
C GLU A 54 -2.97 12.07 -5.53
N ARG A 55 -3.92 12.23 -4.61
CA ARG A 55 -4.35 13.53 -4.12
C ARG A 55 -3.22 14.31 -3.43
N VAL A 56 -2.41 13.63 -2.60
CA VAL A 56 -1.39 14.30 -1.77
C VAL A 56 -0.05 14.38 -2.49
N PHE A 57 0.36 13.34 -3.19
CA PHE A 57 1.71 13.22 -3.76
C PHE A 57 1.73 13.17 -5.29
N GLY A 58 0.57 13.20 -5.96
CA GLY A 58 0.48 13.05 -7.42
C GLY A 58 0.88 11.66 -7.92
N ILE A 59 0.91 10.65 -7.03
CA ILE A 59 1.35 9.30 -7.37
C ILE A 59 0.22 8.57 -8.10
N LYS A 60 0.44 8.26 -9.38
CA LYS A 60 -0.45 7.41 -10.17
C LYS A 60 -0.02 5.96 -10.05
N THR A 61 -0.85 5.16 -9.39
CA THR A 61 -0.60 3.73 -9.20
C THR A 61 -1.15 2.91 -10.35
N GLN A 62 -0.53 1.76 -10.60
CA GLN A 62 -1.12 0.76 -11.48
C GLN A 62 -2.12 -0.09 -10.69
N ASN A 63 -3.40 0.22 -10.84
CA ASN A 63 -4.45 -0.43 -10.06
C ASN A 63 -4.85 -1.79 -10.64
N THR A 64 -5.38 -2.65 -9.77
CA THR A 64 -6.06 -3.87 -10.20
C THR A 64 -7.36 -3.52 -10.91
N SER A 65 -7.75 -4.33 -11.89
CA SER A 65 -9.12 -4.25 -12.43
C SER A 65 -10.14 -4.75 -11.42
N SER A 66 -11.41 -4.34 -11.55
CA SER A 66 -12.50 -4.82 -10.69
C SER A 66 -12.63 -6.34 -10.71
N ILE A 67 -12.36 -6.97 -11.85
CA ILE A 67 -12.36 -8.44 -11.98
C ILE A 67 -11.20 -9.06 -11.20
N GLU A 68 -9.99 -8.51 -11.29
CA GLU A 68 -8.84 -8.98 -10.50
C GLU A 68 -9.11 -8.84 -9.00
N SER A 69 -9.59 -7.68 -8.55
CA SER A 69 -9.94 -7.43 -7.15
C SER A 69 -11.04 -8.37 -6.65
N PHE A 70 -12.06 -8.64 -7.46
CA PHE A 70 -13.11 -9.60 -7.13
C PHE A 70 -12.56 -11.02 -7.01
N LEU A 71 -11.78 -11.46 -7.99
CA LEU A 71 -11.26 -12.82 -8.03
C LEU A 71 -10.22 -13.08 -6.95
N ILE A 72 -9.40 -12.09 -6.58
CA ILE A 72 -8.26 -12.30 -5.68
C ILE A 72 -8.61 -11.85 -4.25
N GLY A 73 -9.13 -10.63 -4.11
CA GLY A 73 -9.36 -9.98 -2.82
C GLY A 73 -10.70 -10.30 -2.15
N SER A 74 -11.66 -10.90 -2.87
CA SER A 74 -13.00 -11.13 -2.33
C SER A 74 -13.13 -12.45 -1.57
N ASN A 75 -13.71 -12.38 -0.36
CA ASN A 75 -14.08 -13.56 0.43
C ASN A 75 -15.49 -14.08 0.14
N ARG A 76 -16.22 -13.50 -0.85
CA ARG A 76 -17.56 -13.96 -1.22
C ARG A 76 -17.52 -15.41 -1.72
N LEU A 77 -18.57 -16.18 -1.40
CA LEU A 77 -18.67 -17.59 -1.79
C LEU A 77 -18.56 -17.76 -3.33
N THR A 78 -19.21 -16.88 -4.07
CA THR A 78 -19.17 -16.86 -5.55
C THR A 78 -17.75 -16.70 -6.09
N ALA A 79 -16.98 -15.76 -5.52
CA ALA A 79 -15.59 -15.55 -5.91
C ALA A 79 -14.71 -16.77 -5.56
N ARG A 80 -14.97 -17.44 -4.43
CA ARG A 80 -14.26 -18.65 -4.02
C ARG A 80 -14.53 -19.82 -4.95
N ILE A 81 -15.79 -20.03 -5.35
CA ILE A 81 -16.17 -21.08 -6.30
C ILE A 81 -15.54 -20.80 -7.66
N LEU A 82 -15.67 -19.58 -8.17
CA LEU A 82 -15.11 -19.19 -9.46
C LEU A 82 -13.58 -19.34 -9.49
N ARG A 83 -12.89 -18.94 -8.43
CA ARG A 83 -11.43 -19.16 -8.31
C ARG A 83 -11.06 -20.64 -8.39
N ARG A 84 -11.78 -21.51 -7.64
CA ARG A 84 -11.51 -22.96 -7.68
C ARG A 84 -11.65 -23.51 -9.09
N PHE A 85 -12.69 -23.10 -9.82
CA PHE A 85 -12.91 -23.49 -11.20
C PHE A 85 -11.77 -23.02 -12.12
N LEU A 86 -11.47 -21.71 -12.11
CA LEU A 86 -10.43 -21.12 -12.93
C LEU A 86 -9.04 -21.71 -12.68
N PHE A 87 -8.73 -22.01 -11.42
CA PHE A 87 -7.44 -22.63 -11.04
C PHE A 87 -7.37 -24.10 -11.43
N LYS A 88 -8.48 -24.86 -11.25
CA LYS A 88 -8.56 -26.28 -11.65
C LYS A 88 -8.32 -26.44 -13.15
N PHE A 89 -8.89 -25.58 -13.96
CA PHE A 89 -8.72 -25.61 -15.41
C PHE A 89 -7.50 -24.83 -15.91
N LYS A 90 -6.64 -24.32 -15.00
CA LYS A 90 -5.44 -23.57 -15.34
C LYS A 90 -5.68 -22.32 -16.19
N ILE A 91 -6.91 -21.80 -16.19
CA ILE A 91 -7.28 -20.58 -16.92
C ILE A 91 -6.58 -19.37 -16.34
N VAL A 92 -6.52 -19.31 -14.99
CA VAL A 92 -5.81 -18.27 -14.26
C VAL A 92 -4.77 -18.92 -13.34
N ARG A 93 -3.59 -18.32 -13.28
CA ARG A 93 -2.55 -18.74 -12.32
C ARG A 93 -2.91 -18.22 -10.92
N PRO A 94 -2.89 -19.07 -9.89
CA PRO A 94 -3.20 -18.63 -8.53
C PRO A 94 -2.17 -17.64 -8.01
N TYR A 95 -2.64 -16.71 -7.17
CA TYR A 95 -1.79 -15.85 -6.35
C TYR A 95 -1.57 -16.50 -4.99
N TYR A 96 -0.35 -16.39 -4.48
CA TYR A 96 -0.08 -16.74 -3.10
C TYR A 96 -0.65 -15.65 -2.19
N GLY A 97 -1.57 -16.01 -1.30
CA GLY A 97 -2.01 -15.09 -0.27
C GLY A 97 -0.86 -14.87 0.73
N TYR A 98 -0.59 -13.62 1.06
CA TYR A 98 0.42 -13.26 2.05
C TYR A 98 -0.18 -12.31 3.06
N THR A 99 -0.25 -12.75 4.30
CA THR A 99 -0.63 -11.93 5.45
C THR A 99 0.55 -11.84 6.40
N LYS A 100 0.80 -10.66 6.91
CA LYS A 100 1.89 -10.40 7.82
C LYS A 100 1.52 -10.85 9.23
N LYS A 101 2.47 -11.40 9.93
CA LYS A 101 2.54 -11.36 11.39
C LYS A 101 3.33 -10.11 11.75
N PHE A 102 3.13 -9.50 12.91
CA PHE A 102 3.70 -8.22 13.31
C PHE A 102 5.23 -8.08 13.15
N ASN A 103 5.95 -9.16 12.96
CA ASN A 103 7.40 -9.15 12.76
C ASN A 103 7.76 -9.06 11.26
N PHE A 104 8.91 -8.44 10.99
CA PHE A 104 9.49 -8.44 9.64
C PHE A 104 9.77 -9.87 9.17
N ASP A 105 9.39 -10.17 7.95
CA ASP A 105 9.59 -11.46 7.30
C ASP A 105 10.20 -11.27 5.90
N GLU A 106 11.47 -11.62 5.76
CA GLU A 106 12.21 -11.53 4.50
C GLU A 106 11.60 -12.41 3.39
N SER A 107 10.88 -13.47 3.75
CA SER A 107 10.26 -14.37 2.77
C SER A 107 9.19 -13.70 1.90
N VAL A 108 8.73 -12.51 2.28
CA VAL A 108 7.84 -11.64 1.49
C VAL A 108 8.37 -11.47 0.06
N PHE A 109 9.69 -11.35 -0.09
CA PHE A 109 10.35 -11.09 -1.36
C PHE A 109 10.66 -12.35 -2.18
N SER A 110 10.29 -13.53 -1.69
CA SER A 110 10.58 -14.80 -2.36
C SER A 110 9.55 -15.21 -3.42
N LYS A 111 8.43 -14.49 -3.53
CA LYS A 111 7.31 -14.85 -4.40
C LYS A 111 7.32 -14.02 -5.68
N ASP A 112 7.00 -14.67 -6.79
CA ASP A 112 6.87 -14.03 -8.11
C ASP A 112 5.41 -13.70 -8.48
N ARG A 113 4.46 -14.12 -7.64
CA ARG A 113 3.02 -13.91 -7.82
C ARG A 113 2.30 -14.03 -6.49
N ALA A 114 2.20 -12.93 -5.78
CA ALA A 114 1.56 -12.91 -4.47
C ALA A 114 0.56 -11.76 -4.34
N TYR A 115 -0.41 -11.95 -3.46
CA TYR A 115 -1.36 -10.94 -3.02
C TYR A 115 -1.08 -10.63 -1.56
N TYR A 116 -0.58 -9.43 -1.31
CA TYR A 116 -0.16 -8.93 -0.01
C TYR A 116 -1.29 -8.14 0.62
N TYR A 117 -1.87 -8.65 1.70
CA TYR A 117 -3.04 -8.05 2.33
C TYR A 117 -2.84 -7.90 3.83
N ASP A 118 -2.17 -6.86 4.25
CA ASP A 118 -2.02 -6.51 5.67
C ASP A 118 -1.40 -5.11 5.83
N CYS A 119 -1.18 -4.69 7.09
CA CYS A 119 -0.45 -3.47 7.42
C CYS A 119 1.06 -3.74 7.43
N TRP A 120 1.81 -3.00 6.63
CA TRP A 120 3.25 -3.20 6.40
C TRP A 120 4.07 -2.17 7.18
N THR A 121 3.95 -2.19 8.51
CA THR A 121 4.44 -1.12 9.40
C THR A 121 5.96 -1.09 9.63
N SER A 122 6.72 -2.12 9.23
CA SER A 122 8.16 -2.14 9.42
C SER A 122 8.89 -1.46 8.26
N TYR A 123 9.77 -0.50 8.56
CA TYR A 123 10.64 0.15 7.57
C TYR A 123 11.58 -0.83 6.83
N LYS A 124 11.84 -2.00 7.41
CA LYS A 124 12.65 -3.06 6.81
C LYS A 124 12.09 -3.58 5.48
N TYR A 125 10.77 -3.38 5.24
CA TYR A 125 10.14 -3.78 4.00
C TYR A 125 10.48 -2.90 2.79
N PHE A 126 11.13 -1.76 2.99
CA PHE A 126 11.51 -0.85 1.90
C PHE A 126 12.87 -0.15 2.11
N ILE A 127 13.67 -0.64 3.06
CA ILE A 127 14.95 0.00 3.42
C ILE A 127 15.92 0.09 2.25
N LYS A 128 15.93 -0.90 1.34
CA LYS A 128 16.82 -0.89 0.17
C LYS A 128 16.37 0.09 -0.91
N SER A 129 15.10 0.46 -0.91
CA SER A 129 14.52 1.46 -1.83
C SER A 129 14.26 2.80 -1.13
N GLU A 130 14.87 3.07 0.02
CA GLU A 130 14.58 4.25 0.85
C GLU A 130 14.67 5.56 0.08
N ASN A 131 15.72 5.76 -0.70
CA ASN A 131 15.92 6.99 -1.47
C ASN A 131 14.81 7.18 -2.52
N GLU A 132 14.38 6.12 -3.17
CA GLU A 132 13.28 6.15 -4.14
C GLU A 132 11.97 6.46 -3.44
N VAL A 133 11.69 5.81 -2.32
CA VAL A 133 10.50 6.04 -1.48
C VAL A 133 10.43 7.51 -1.03
N ARG A 134 11.54 8.07 -0.54
CA ARG A 134 11.61 9.49 -0.14
C ARG A 134 11.35 10.44 -1.29
N ASN A 135 11.75 10.09 -2.51
CA ASN A 135 11.48 10.91 -3.69
C ASN A 135 10.00 10.94 -4.07
N TYR A 136 9.28 9.84 -3.88
CA TYR A 136 7.83 9.80 -4.12
C TYR A 136 7.03 10.60 -3.08
N PHE A 137 7.45 10.58 -1.81
CA PHE A 137 6.70 11.18 -0.71
C PHE A 137 7.18 12.58 -0.34
N LYS A 138 7.29 13.45 -1.34
CA LYS A 138 7.55 14.88 -1.11
C LYS A 138 6.22 15.59 -0.90
N PHE A 139 5.99 16.08 0.30
CA PHE A 139 4.81 16.87 0.59
C PHE A 139 4.82 18.18 -0.21
N PRO A 140 3.66 18.66 -0.67
CA PRO A 140 3.55 19.94 -1.35
C PRO A 140 3.99 21.09 -0.41
N PRO A 141 4.43 22.23 -0.96
CA PRO A 141 4.76 23.40 -0.16
C PRO A 141 3.57 23.86 0.68
N ILE A 142 3.86 24.37 1.87
CA ILE A 142 2.87 25.04 2.71
C ILE A 142 2.56 26.39 2.07
N LEU A 143 1.29 26.64 1.74
CA LEU A 143 0.87 27.86 1.04
C LEU A 143 0.07 28.82 1.91
N ASP A 144 -0.44 28.38 3.05
CA ASP A 144 -1.22 29.22 3.95
C ASP A 144 -0.31 29.94 4.97
N ALA A 145 -0.70 31.17 5.32
CA ALA A 145 0.12 32.03 6.18
C ALA A 145 0.32 31.46 7.58
N ILE A 146 -0.73 30.86 8.18
CA ILE A 146 -0.68 30.36 9.55
C ILE A 146 0.33 29.21 9.69
N ASN A 147 0.26 28.24 8.78
CA ASN A 147 1.19 27.12 8.80
C ASN A 147 2.62 27.56 8.38
N SER A 148 2.76 28.57 7.55
CA SER A 148 4.07 29.14 7.20
C SER A 148 4.73 29.80 8.41
N GLU A 149 4.00 30.59 9.20
CA GLU A 149 4.50 31.18 10.45
C GLU A 149 4.93 30.11 11.46
N ILE A 150 4.12 29.04 11.61
CA ILE A 150 4.47 27.91 12.47
C ILE A 150 5.74 27.22 11.98
N LEU A 151 5.90 27.04 10.67
CA LEU A 151 7.09 26.44 10.09
C LEU A 151 8.34 27.27 10.35
N GLU A 152 8.27 28.60 10.19
CA GLU A 152 9.36 29.52 10.53
C GLU A 152 9.72 29.43 12.01
N LEU A 153 8.73 29.38 12.90
CA LEU A 153 8.95 29.19 14.34
C LEU A 153 9.66 27.86 14.63
N ILE A 154 9.24 26.77 13.98
CA ILE A 154 9.86 25.45 14.10
C ILE A 154 11.33 25.50 13.66
N HIS A 155 11.63 26.18 12.56
CA HIS A 155 13.00 26.26 12.03
C HIS A 155 13.92 27.18 12.85
N SER A 156 13.35 28.18 13.53
CA SER A 156 14.11 29.17 14.33
C SER A 156 14.35 28.74 15.79
N THR A 157 13.75 27.64 16.24
CA THR A 157 13.80 27.18 17.63
C THR A 157 14.10 25.68 17.74
N ASN A 158 14.47 25.22 18.96
CA ASN A 158 14.50 23.81 19.27
C ASN A 158 13.09 23.31 19.58
N SER A 159 12.34 23.02 18.54
CA SER A 159 10.92 22.70 18.64
C SER A 159 10.68 21.25 19.00
N VAL A 160 9.65 21.00 19.82
CA VAL A 160 9.11 19.67 20.15
C VAL A 160 7.64 19.64 19.80
N SER A 161 7.19 18.63 19.06
CA SER A 161 5.76 18.41 18.79
C SER A 161 5.22 17.25 19.61
N ILE A 162 3.99 17.41 20.12
CA ILE A 162 3.25 16.34 20.81
C ILE A 162 1.94 16.13 20.08
N HIS A 163 1.71 14.89 19.61
CA HIS A 163 0.45 14.50 19.01
C HIS A 163 -0.36 13.62 19.97
N ILE A 164 -1.55 14.08 20.37
CA ILE A 164 -2.48 13.32 21.20
C ILE A 164 -3.62 12.85 20.30
N ARG A 165 -3.64 11.55 20.00
CA ARG A 165 -4.70 10.95 19.20
C ARG A 165 -5.93 10.69 20.08
N ARG A 166 -7.11 11.12 19.60
CA ARG A 166 -8.42 10.88 20.20
C ARG A 166 -9.34 10.23 19.16
N GLY A 167 -10.56 9.94 19.52
CA GLY A 167 -11.60 9.42 18.62
C GLY A 167 -11.67 7.90 18.66
N ASP A 168 -11.14 7.21 17.68
CA ASP A 168 -11.21 5.74 17.55
C ASP A 168 -10.46 4.95 18.66
N PHE A 169 -9.92 5.62 19.65
CA PHE A 169 -9.27 5.06 20.84
C PHE A 169 -10.00 5.40 22.16
N GLU A 170 -11.18 6.03 22.10
CA GLU A 170 -12.03 6.28 23.26
C GLU A 170 -13.05 5.15 23.49
#